data_c0cc4ef88bfe5da229973014b76ad1ea
#
_entry.id   c0cc4ef88bfe5da229973014b76ad1ea
#
_cell.length_a   1.000
_cell.length_b   1.000
_cell.length_c   1.000
_cell.angle_alpha   90.00
_cell.angle_beta   90.00
_cell.angle_gamma   90.00
#
_symmetry.space_group_name_H-M   'P 1'
#
loop_
_entity.id
_entity.type
_entity.pdbx_description
1 polymer ?
#
loop_
_entity_poly.entity_id
_entity_poly.type
_entity_poly.pdbx_seq_one_letter_code
_entity_poly.pdbx_strand_id
1 'polypeptide(L)'
;YYNDTYNTNFHFNDVKDFGFWKLIGGTREEAINIVSSFYKTSYFKELPVVFGSRNTVEELKKFSELFVVTSRPKDIINKTNQWIDQHFHNKFSKIIFTNELSRSGERKRKLEICKNLRLDFLVEDNIEYALDCARTKTKVFLLDKPWNQSERKLNEISRVYNWNEILEWIEEIKNGK
;
A
#
# COMPACT_ATOMS: atom_id res chain seq x y z
N TYR A 1 -18.21 -3.26 3.45
CA TYR A 1 -18.89 -2.12 2.83
C TYR A 1 -19.56 -2.52 1.51
N TYR A 2 -18.79 -2.97 0.48
CA TYR A 2 -19.36 -3.30 -0.82
C TYR A 2 -20.47 -4.37 -0.71
N ASN A 3 -20.17 -5.46 -0.02
CA ASN A 3 -21.14 -6.54 0.19
C ASN A 3 -22.44 -6.05 0.86
N ASP A 4 -22.30 -5.25 1.92
CA ASP A 4 -23.47 -4.74 2.67
C ASP A 4 -24.26 -3.69 1.86
N THR A 5 -23.57 -2.91 1.01
CA THR A 5 -24.22 -1.86 0.22
C THR A 5 -24.94 -2.41 -1.01
N TYR A 6 -24.36 -3.44 -1.65
CA TYR A 6 -24.84 -3.98 -2.92
C TYR A 6 -25.39 -5.40 -2.83
N ASN A 7 -25.57 -5.91 -1.60
CA ASN A 7 -26.08 -7.27 -1.32
C ASN A 7 -25.32 -8.36 -2.08
N THR A 8 -23.99 -8.29 -2.03
CA THR A 8 -23.07 -9.27 -2.64
C THR A 8 -22.39 -10.11 -1.55
N ASN A 9 -21.63 -11.13 -1.93
CA ASN A 9 -20.93 -12.01 -1.00
C ASN A 9 -19.50 -12.29 -1.48
N PHE A 10 -18.76 -11.25 -1.85
CA PHE A 10 -17.36 -11.38 -2.22
C PHE A 10 -16.49 -11.63 -0.99
N HIS A 11 -15.55 -12.54 -1.12
CA HIS A 11 -14.52 -12.84 -0.13
C HIS A 11 -13.18 -12.23 -0.54
N PHE A 12 -12.25 -12.10 0.41
CA PHE A 12 -10.91 -11.58 0.18
C PHE A 12 -10.18 -12.30 -0.97
N ASN A 13 -10.33 -13.62 -1.05
CA ASN A 13 -9.69 -14.43 -2.08
C ASN A 13 -10.32 -14.31 -3.48
N ASP A 14 -11.45 -13.65 -3.62
CA ASP A 14 -12.06 -13.40 -4.93
C ASP A 14 -11.41 -12.22 -5.64
N VAL A 15 -10.72 -11.36 -4.89
CA VAL A 15 -10.00 -10.20 -5.42
C VAL A 15 -8.71 -10.65 -6.10
N LYS A 16 -8.78 -11.11 -7.35
CA LYS A 16 -7.64 -11.63 -8.14
C LYS A 16 -6.87 -10.56 -8.93
N ASP A 17 -7.34 -9.33 -8.91
CA ASP A 17 -6.73 -8.21 -9.64
C ASP A 17 -6.77 -6.96 -8.77
N PHE A 18 -5.74 -6.13 -8.86
CA PHE A 18 -5.71 -4.84 -8.16
C PHE A 18 -6.81 -3.88 -8.64
N GLY A 19 -7.28 -4.08 -9.86
CA GLY A 19 -8.41 -3.34 -10.42
C GLY A 19 -9.76 -3.86 -9.92
N PHE A 20 -10.24 -3.33 -8.79
CA PHE A 20 -11.52 -3.72 -8.18
C PHE A 20 -12.71 -3.77 -9.15
N TRP A 21 -12.72 -2.92 -10.19
CA TRP A 21 -13.77 -2.94 -11.22
C TRP A 21 -13.89 -4.27 -11.97
N LYS A 22 -12.81 -5.03 -12.07
CA LYS A 22 -12.83 -6.35 -12.70
C LYS A 22 -13.62 -7.37 -11.87
N LEU A 23 -13.54 -7.28 -10.54
CA LEU A 23 -14.32 -8.14 -9.64
C LEU A 23 -15.82 -7.86 -9.76
N ILE A 24 -16.20 -6.59 -9.81
CA ILE A 24 -17.62 -6.18 -9.84
C ILE A 24 -18.24 -6.20 -11.26
N GLY A 25 -17.45 -6.51 -12.29
CA GLY A 25 -17.92 -6.50 -13.68
C GLY A 25 -18.22 -5.11 -14.24
N GLY A 26 -17.65 -4.06 -13.64
CA GLY A 26 -17.90 -2.67 -13.97
C GLY A 26 -16.69 -1.97 -14.62
N THR A 27 -16.79 -0.65 -14.73
CA THR A 27 -15.76 0.23 -15.24
C THR A 27 -14.85 0.75 -14.11
N ARG A 28 -13.66 1.24 -14.48
CA ARG A 28 -12.77 1.93 -13.54
C ARG A 28 -13.43 3.16 -12.91
N GLU A 29 -14.25 3.87 -13.67
CA GLU A 29 -14.96 5.06 -13.17
C GLU A 29 -16.00 4.71 -12.10
N GLU A 30 -16.77 3.65 -12.32
CA GLU A 30 -17.71 3.12 -11.32
C GLU A 30 -16.98 2.72 -10.03
N ALA A 31 -15.86 2.01 -10.14
CA ALA A 31 -15.06 1.67 -8.98
C ALA A 31 -14.54 2.90 -8.23
N ILE A 32 -14.09 3.95 -8.94
CA ILE A 32 -13.68 5.21 -8.31
C ILE A 32 -14.85 5.86 -7.55
N ASN A 33 -16.08 5.81 -8.11
CA ASN A 33 -17.28 6.33 -7.45
C ASN A 33 -17.61 5.56 -6.17
N ILE A 34 -17.53 4.23 -6.22
CA ILE A 34 -17.77 3.34 -5.07
C ILE A 34 -16.73 3.61 -3.97
N VAL A 35 -15.44 3.68 -4.33
CA VAL A 35 -14.37 3.99 -3.39
C VAL A 35 -14.51 5.39 -2.80
N SER A 36 -14.93 6.38 -3.60
CA SER A 36 -15.19 7.74 -3.11
C SER A 36 -16.35 7.79 -2.11
N SER A 37 -17.37 6.94 -2.30
CA SER A 37 -18.48 6.78 -1.35
C SER A 37 -18.01 6.09 -0.07
N PHE A 38 -17.21 5.03 -0.18
CA PHE A 38 -16.60 4.33 0.94
C PHE A 38 -15.80 5.28 1.87
N TYR A 39 -15.04 6.23 1.32
CA TYR A 39 -14.30 7.21 2.11
C TYR A 39 -15.18 8.12 3.01
N LYS A 40 -16.50 8.13 2.80
CA LYS A 40 -17.45 8.92 3.60
C LYS A 40 -18.09 8.12 4.74
N THR A 41 -17.84 6.84 4.82
CA THR A 41 -18.49 5.90 5.75
C THR A 41 -17.70 5.69 7.05
N SER A 42 -18.35 5.07 8.05
CA SER A 42 -17.70 4.57 9.27
C SER A 42 -16.71 3.46 8.95
N TYR A 43 -16.98 2.60 7.97
CA TYR A 43 -16.05 1.54 7.53
C TYR A 43 -14.65 2.07 7.21
N PHE A 44 -14.56 3.25 6.58
CA PHE A 44 -13.25 3.86 6.31
C PHE A 44 -12.57 4.39 7.57
N LYS A 45 -13.33 4.95 8.51
CA LYS A 45 -12.77 5.46 9.78
C LYS A 45 -12.24 4.32 10.67
N GLU A 46 -12.91 3.17 10.61
CA GLU A 46 -12.65 2.00 11.45
C GLU A 46 -11.73 0.97 10.76
N LEU A 47 -11.09 1.33 9.65
CA LEU A 47 -10.15 0.44 8.96
C LEU A 47 -9.08 -0.07 9.92
N PRO A 48 -8.96 -1.39 10.14
CA PRO A 48 -7.92 -1.94 10.98
C PRO A 48 -6.54 -1.80 10.31
N VAL A 49 -5.49 -1.81 11.12
CA VAL A 49 -4.13 -1.98 10.61
C VAL A 49 -3.90 -3.43 10.16
N VAL A 50 -3.02 -3.62 9.19
CA VAL A 50 -2.58 -4.96 8.82
C VAL A 50 -1.84 -5.60 9.99
N PHE A 51 -2.18 -6.86 10.30
CA PHE A 51 -1.57 -7.59 11.40
C PHE A 51 -0.03 -7.58 11.31
N GLY A 52 0.63 -7.33 12.43
CA GLY A 52 2.09 -7.23 12.54
C GLY A 52 2.67 -5.87 12.14
N SER A 53 1.96 -5.03 11.35
CA SER A 53 2.50 -3.78 10.82
C SER A 53 2.91 -2.78 11.90
N ARG A 54 2.19 -2.70 13.02
CA ARG A 54 2.54 -1.77 14.12
C ARG A 54 3.89 -2.10 14.72
N ASN A 55 4.10 -3.35 15.10
CA ASN A 55 5.34 -3.80 15.72
C ASN A 55 6.52 -3.62 14.76
N THR A 56 6.35 -4.04 13.49
CA THR A 56 7.40 -3.89 12.49
C THR A 56 7.75 -2.43 12.24
N VAL A 57 6.78 -1.54 12.09
CA VAL A 57 7.02 -0.09 11.93
C VAL A 57 7.70 0.51 13.16
N GLU A 58 7.33 0.08 14.37
CA GLU A 58 7.98 0.49 15.62
C GLU A 58 9.46 0.12 15.64
N GLU A 59 9.80 -1.12 15.28
CA GLU A 59 11.18 -1.59 15.24
C GLU A 59 11.99 -0.90 14.14
N LEU A 60 11.43 -0.80 12.93
CA LEU A 60 12.08 -0.13 11.81
C LEU A 60 12.37 1.35 12.10
N LYS A 61 11.49 2.04 12.82
CA LYS A 61 11.68 3.46 13.17
C LYS A 61 12.91 3.71 14.02
N LYS A 62 13.41 2.72 14.76
CA LYS A 62 14.60 2.85 15.63
C LYS A 62 15.87 3.11 14.83
N PHE A 63 15.91 2.71 13.56
CA PHE A 63 17.13 2.79 12.73
C PHE A 63 16.88 3.21 11.27
N SER A 64 15.66 3.56 10.92
CA SER A 64 15.29 3.96 9.55
C SER A 64 14.44 5.21 9.56
N GLU A 65 14.52 6.00 8.50
CA GLU A 65 13.56 7.04 8.20
C GLU A 65 12.42 6.43 7.38
N LEU A 66 11.19 6.55 7.88
CA LEU A 66 10.02 5.92 7.30
C LEU A 66 9.12 6.93 6.61
N PHE A 67 8.62 6.55 5.44
CA PHE A 67 7.69 7.33 4.63
C PHE A 67 6.44 6.52 4.31
N VAL A 68 5.29 7.20 4.18
CA VAL A 68 4.09 6.62 3.60
C VAL A 68 3.93 7.18 2.19
N VAL A 69 3.80 6.28 1.20
CA VAL A 69 3.46 6.65 -0.18
C VAL A 69 2.12 6.01 -0.52
N THR A 70 1.11 6.84 -0.77
CA THR A 70 -0.26 6.37 -0.95
C THR A 70 -0.90 6.87 -2.23
N SER A 71 -1.65 5.99 -2.91
CA SER A 71 -2.46 6.33 -4.10
C SER A 71 -3.77 7.03 -3.76
N ARG A 72 -4.09 7.20 -2.47
CA ARG A 72 -5.30 7.90 -2.03
C ARG A 72 -5.37 9.31 -2.61
N PRO A 73 -6.58 9.78 -2.98
CA PRO A 73 -6.75 11.12 -3.51
C PRO A 73 -6.52 12.20 -2.43
N LYS A 74 -6.15 13.40 -2.89
CA LYS A 74 -5.83 14.53 -2.01
C LYS A 74 -7.03 15.06 -1.21
N ASP A 75 -8.24 14.87 -1.69
CA ASP A 75 -9.49 15.28 -1.02
C ASP A 75 -9.75 14.55 0.31
N ILE A 76 -9.06 13.43 0.55
CA ILE A 76 -9.13 12.71 1.84
C ILE A 76 -7.84 12.79 2.68
N ILE A 77 -6.96 13.77 2.41
CA ILE A 77 -5.70 13.96 3.15
C ILE A 77 -5.94 13.98 4.67
N ASN A 78 -6.86 14.81 5.14
CA ASN A 78 -7.11 14.98 6.57
C ASN A 78 -7.53 13.65 7.22
N LYS A 79 -8.44 12.91 6.59
CA LYS A 79 -8.89 11.60 7.09
C LYS A 79 -7.76 10.57 7.10
N THR A 80 -6.91 10.59 6.06
CA THR A 80 -5.76 9.68 5.98
C THR A 80 -4.73 10.00 7.05
N ASN A 81 -4.42 11.28 7.26
CA ASN A 81 -3.49 11.71 8.28
C ASN A 81 -4.00 11.39 9.69
N GLN A 82 -5.29 11.60 9.98
CA GLN A 82 -5.90 11.21 11.24
C GLN A 82 -5.78 9.71 11.50
N TRP A 83 -6.06 8.87 10.50
CA TRP A 83 -5.92 7.43 10.62
C TRP A 83 -4.47 7.00 10.87
N ILE A 84 -3.51 7.60 10.15
CA ILE A 84 -2.08 7.33 10.35
C ILE A 84 -1.63 7.77 11.74
N ASP A 85 -2.03 8.95 12.19
CA ASP A 85 -1.67 9.44 13.53
C ASP A 85 -2.26 8.56 14.63
N GLN A 86 -3.51 8.14 14.49
CA GLN A 86 -4.17 7.24 15.44
C GLN A 86 -3.44 5.90 15.61
N HIS A 87 -2.90 5.35 14.51
CA HIS A 87 -2.34 4.00 14.50
C HIS A 87 -0.82 3.95 14.55
N PHE A 88 -0.14 5.02 14.11
CA PHE A 88 1.32 5.11 13.92
C PHE A 88 1.86 6.48 14.34
N HIS A 89 1.41 7.00 15.48
CA HIS A 89 1.78 8.32 15.96
C HIS A 89 3.29 8.57 15.88
N ASN A 90 3.71 9.64 15.18
CA ASN A 90 5.10 10.06 15.00
C ASN A 90 6.07 9.02 14.40
N LYS A 91 5.57 7.97 13.70
CA LYS A 91 6.45 6.96 13.09
C LYS A 91 6.96 7.36 11.72
N PHE A 92 6.21 8.12 10.95
CA PHE A 92 6.55 8.50 9.59
C PHE A 92 7.02 9.95 9.50
N SER A 93 8.14 10.18 8.79
CA SER A 93 8.68 11.52 8.55
C SER A 93 7.84 12.31 7.57
N LYS A 94 7.20 11.62 6.62
CA LYS A 94 6.35 12.24 5.61
C LYS A 94 5.32 11.28 5.05
N ILE A 95 4.13 11.83 4.73
CA ILE A 95 3.08 11.14 4.00
C ILE A 95 2.97 11.78 2.61
N ILE A 96 3.14 10.98 1.56
CA ILE A 96 3.20 11.43 0.17
C ILE A 96 2.00 10.86 -0.58
N PHE A 97 1.14 11.75 -1.08
CA PHE A 97 -0.02 11.40 -1.86
C PHE A 97 0.31 11.42 -3.35
N THR A 98 0.21 10.27 -4.03
CA THR A 98 0.42 10.18 -5.49
C THR A 98 -0.80 10.65 -6.27
N ASN A 99 -1.98 10.67 -5.66
CA ASN A 99 -3.24 11.11 -6.25
C ASN A 99 -3.69 10.28 -7.47
N GLU A 100 -3.22 9.03 -7.59
CA GLU A 100 -3.52 8.17 -8.76
C GLU A 100 -4.99 7.75 -8.83
N LEU A 101 -5.66 7.65 -7.68
CA LEU A 101 -7.08 7.31 -7.58
C LEU A 101 -7.99 8.54 -7.62
N SER A 102 -7.47 9.72 -7.91
CA SER A 102 -8.26 10.94 -8.06
C SER A 102 -8.86 11.07 -9.47
N ARG A 103 -10.00 11.76 -9.54
CA ARG A 103 -10.63 12.18 -10.80
C ARG A 103 -9.90 13.36 -11.44
N SER A 104 -9.22 14.19 -10.66
CA SER A 104 -8.60 15.44 -11.08
C SER A 104 -7.27 15.70 -10.38
N GLY A 105 -6.51 16.62 -10.91
CA GLY A 105 -5.25 17.08 -10.35
C GLY A 105 -4.02 16.30 -10.82
N GLU A 106 -2.87 16.83 -10.44
CA GLU A 106 -1.57 16.25 -10.79
C GLU A 106 -1.37 14.89 -10.12
N ARG A 107 -0.91 13.91 -10.87
CA ARG A 107 -0.57 12.57 -10.42
C ARG A 107 0.94 12.41 -10.39
N LYS A 108 1.46 11.79 -9.34
CA LYS A 108 2.88 11.43 -9.21
C LYS A 108 3.02 9.92 -9.30
N ARG A 109 4.04 9.47 -10.02
CA ARG A 109 4.36 8.03 -10.07
C ARG A 109 5.14 7.62 -8.83
N LYS A 110 4.83 6.46 -8.24
CA LYS A 110 5.59 5.89 -7.12
C LYS A 110 7.06 5.72 -7.48
N LEU A 111 7.36 5.32 -8.71
CA LEU A 111 8.72 5.23 -9.24
C LEU A 111 9.52 6.54 -9.07
N GLU A 112 8.94 7.68 -9.37
CA GLU A 112 9.60 8.99 -9.24
C GLU A 112 9.87 9.31 -7.76
N ILE A 113 8.96 8.93 -6.89
CA ILE A 113 9.12 9.10 -5.44
C ILE A 113 10.26 8.21 -4.93
N CYS A 114 10.31 6.93 -5.33
CA CYS A 114 11.39 6.02 -4.98
C CYS A 114 12.76 6.57 -5.40
N LYS A 115 12.87 7.10 -6.62
CA LYS A 115 14.09 7.73 -7.13
C LYS A 115 14.50 8.98 -6.34
N ASN A 116 13.53 9.88 -6.12
CA ASN A 116 13.81 11.17 -5.47
C ASN A 116 14.19 11.02 -4.00
N LEU A 117 13.59 10.07 -3.30
CA LEU A 117 13.88 9.76 -1.91
C LEU A 117 15.09 8.81 -1.76
N ARG A 118 15.57 8.19 -2.85
CA ARG A 118 16.64 7.18 -2.83
C ARG A 118 16.35 6.09 -1.80
N LEU A 119 15.15 5.52 -1.87
CA LEU A 119 14.71 4.52 -0.90
C LEU A 119 15.60 3.27 -0.96
N ASP A 120 16.06 2.81 0.20
CA ASP A 120 16.78 1.53 0.32
C ASP A 120 15.81 0.37 0.10
N PHE A 121 14.59 0.48 0.67
CA PHE A 121 13.55 -0.53 0.51
C PHE A 121 12.14 0.08 0.41
N LEU A 122 11.23 -0.69 -0.15
CA LEU A 122 9.80 -0.40 -0.28
C LEU A 122 9.00 -1.63 0.13
N VAL A 123 7.96 -1.46 0.94
CA VAL A 123 6.92 -2.47 1.18
C VAL A 123 5.73 -2.15 0.28
N GLU A 124 5.30 -3.09 -0.55
CA GLU A 124 4.25 -2.88 -1.55
C GLU A 124 3.39 -4.14 -1.71
N ASP A 125 2.15 -4.00 -2.13
CA ASP A 125 1.24 -5.10 -2.45
C ASP A 125 0.76 -5.11 -3.92
N ASN A 126 1.12 -4.09 -4.67
CA ASN A 126 0.84 -4.01 -6.11
C ASN A 126 2.08 -4.41 -6.92
N ILE A 127 1.95 -5.45 -7.73
CA ILE A 127 3.06 -6.02 -8.51
C ILE A 127 3.62 -5.02 -9.54
N GLU A 128 2.81 -4.20 -10.19
CA GLU A 128 3.29 -3.24 -11.19
C GLU A 128 4.12 -2.13 -10.52
N TYR A 129 3.70 -1.64 -9.35
CA TYR A 129 4.49 -0.68 -8.58
C TYR A 129 5.79 -1.30 -8.05
N ALA A 130 5.73 -2.55 -7.60
CA ALA A 130 6.90 -3.30 -7.16
C ALA A 130 7.93 -3.42 -8.30
N LEU A 131 7.50 -3.85 -9.48
CA LEU A 131 8.34 -3.98 -10.67
C LEU A 131 8.96 -2.63 -11.10
N ASP A 132 8.18 -1.56 -11.07
CA ASP A 132 8.67 -0.23 -11.42
C ASP A 132 9.72 0.27 -10.41
N CYS A 133 9.46 0.15 -9.12
CA CYS A 133 10.40 0.61 -8.07
C CYS A 133 11.68 -0.25 -8.01
N ALA A 134 11.58 -1.56 -8.22
CA ALA A 134 12.73 -2.45 -8.27
C ALA A 134 13.79 -2.03 -9.33
N ARG A 135 13.34 -1.43 -10.45
CA ARG A 135 14.24 -0.87 -11.50
C ARG A 135 15.12 0.29 -11.00
N THR A 136 14.84 0.85 -9.84
CA THR A 136 15.64 1.92 -9.23
C THR A 136 16.71 1.41 -8.26
N LYS A 137 16.94 0.10 -8.20
CA LYS A 137 17.76 -0.59 -7.20
C LYS A 137 17.18 -0.55 -5.77
N THR A 138 15.94 -0.08 -5.61
CA THR A 138 15.21 -0.18 -4.36
C THR A 138 14.86 -1.65 -4.10
N LYS A 139 15.22 -2.19 -2.95
CA LYS A 139 14.76 -3.51 -2.51
C LYS A 139 13.27 -3.45 -2.25
N VAL A 140 12.48 -4.34 -2.85
CA VAL A 140 11.02 -4.37 -2.68
C VAL A 140 10.61 -5.62 -1.93
N PHE A 141 9.89 -5.44 -0.83
CA PHE A 141 9.16 -6.50 -0.12
C PHE A 141 7.72 -6.50 -0.61
N LEU A 142 7.39 -7.47 -1.45
CA LEU A 142 6.05 -7.64 -2.01
C LEU A 142 5.21 -8.48 -1.05
N LEU A 143 4.30 -7.85 -0.31
CA LEU A 143 3.34 -8.53 0.55
C LEU A 143 2.43 -9.43 -0.28
N ASP A 144 2.43 -10.72 0.03
CA ASP A 144 1.60 -11.71 -0.66
C ASP A 144 0.12 -11.39 -0.55
N LYS A 145 -0.54 -11.26 -1.68
CA LYS A 145 -1.97 -10.95 -1.80
C LYS A 145 -2.58 -11.68 -2.99
N PRO A 146 -3.88 -12.00 -2.96
CA PRO A 146 -4.55 -12.69 -4.07
C PRO A 146 -4.45 -11.95 -5.41
N TRP A 147 -4.30 -10.63 -5.40
CA TRP A 147 -4.23 -9.78 -6.59
C TRP A 147 -2.84 -9.56 -7.15
N ASN A 148 -1.79 -10.07 -6.49
CA ASN A 148 -0.42 -9.90 -6.97
C ASN A 148 0.29 -11.21 -7.30
N GLN A 149 -0.46 -12.26 -7.59
CA GLN A 149 0.05 -13.56 -7.97
C GLN A 149 0.58 -13.49 -9.41
N SER A 150 1.87 -13.25 -9.58
CA SER A 150 2.54 -13.13 -10.87
C SER A 150 3.83 -13.96 -10.86
N GLU A 151 4.12 -14.60 -11.99
CA GLU A 151 5.37 -15.35 -12.22
C GLU A 151 6.56 -14.41 -12.53
N ARG A 152 6.31 -13.11 -12.74
CA ARG A 152 7.38 -12.14 -12.98
C ARG A 152 8.29 -12.04 -11.77
N LYS A 153 9.58 -12.31 -11.98
CA LYS A 153 10.62 -12.26 -10.94
C LYS A 153 11.65 -11.19 -11.29
N LEU A 154 12.05 -10.41 -10.29
CA LEU A 154 13.24 -9.57 -10.31
C LEU A 154 14.00 -9.84 -9.01
N ASN A 155 15.33 -9.79 -9.08
CA ASN A 155 16.19 -10.06 -7.92
C ASN A 155 15.95 -9.07 -6.76
N GLU A 156 15.53 -7.86 -7.08
CA GLU A 156 15.24 -6.81 -6.11
C GLU A 156 13.89 -7.01 -5.40
N ILE A 157 13.04 -7.95 -5.86
CA ILE A 157 11.73 -8.22 -5.26
C ILE A 157 11.79 -9.51 -4.45
N SER A 158 11.54 -9.39 -3.15
CA SER A 158 11.28 -10.53 -2.27
C SER A 158 9.80 -10.58 -1.91
N ARG A 159 9.14 -11.71 -2.20
CA ARG A 159 7.79 -11.96 -1.72
C ARG A 159 7.84 -12.29 -0.24
N VAL A 160 6.99 -11.66 0.53
CA VAL A 160 6.84 -11.86 1.98
C VAL A 160 5.37 -12.07 2.31
N TYR A 161 5.09 -12.92 3.30
CA TYR A 161 3.72 -13.31 3.65
C TYR A 161 3.15 -12.48 4.81
N ASN A 162 4.01 -11.86 5.58
CA ASN A 162 3.61 -11.04 6.73
C ASN A 162 4.67 -9.96 7.05
N TRP A 163 4.33 -9.05 7.96
CA TRP A 163 5.20 -7.96 8.36
C TRP A 163 6.42 -8.39 9.18
N ASN A 164 6.36 -9.52 9.88
CA ASN A 164 7.52 -10.01 10.67
C ASN A 164 8.66 -10.45 9.75
N GLU A 165 8.35 -11.11 8.64
CA GLU A 165 9.35 -11.48 7.64
C GLU A 165 10.10 -10.26 7.08
N ILE A 166 9.42 -9.12 6.95
CA ILE A 166 10.07 -7.86 6.50
C ILE A 166 11.11 -7.42 7.54
N LEU A 167 10.77 -7.49 8.81
CA LEU A 167 11.68 -7.12 9.89
C LEU A 167 12.90 -8.04 9.92
N GLU A 168 12.69 -9.35 9.86
CA GLU A 168 13.75 -10.36 9.81
C GLU A 168 14.73 -10.10 8.65
N TRP A 169 14.21 -9.87 7.45
CA TRP A 169 15.02 -9.55 6.27
C TRP A 169 15.86 -8.27 6.45
N ILE A 170 15.28 -7.23 7.01
CA ILE A 170 15.98 -5.95 7.19
C ILE A 170 17.05 -6.07 8.28
N GLU A 171 16.78 -6.83 9.33
CA GLU A 171 17.77 -7.13 10.38
C GLU A 171 18.93 -7.98 9.84
N GLU A 172 18.68 -8.96 8.98
CA GLU A 172 19.71 -9.74 8.30
C GLU A 172 20.63 -8.85 7.45
N ILE A 173 20.04 -7.98 6.60
CA ILE A 173 20.80 -7.03 5.78
C ILE A 173 21.65 -6.10 6.67
N LYS A 174 21.10 -5.60 7.77
CA LYS A 174 21.81 -4.72 8.71
C LYS A 174 22.97 -5.43 9.40
N ASN A 175 22.83 -6.71 9.70
CA ASN A 175 23.86 -7.52 10.35
C ASN A 175 24.90 -8.11 9.37
N GLY A 176 24.84 -7.74 8.08
CA GLY A 176 25.81 -8.13 7.06
C GLY A 176 25.74 -9.61 6.66
N LYS A 177 24.57 -10.21 6.78
CA LYS A 177 24.30 -11.59 6.33
C LYS A 177 23.69 -11.62 4.94
#